data_ecc45378dd459e3248eb32ac93a52582
#
_entry.id   ecc45378dd459e3248eb32ac93a52582
#
_cell.length_a   1.000
_cell.length_b   1.000
_cell.length_c   1.000
_cell.angle_alpha   90.00
_cell.angle_beta   90.00
_cell.angle_gamma   90.00
#
_symmetry.space_group_name_H-M   'P 1'
#
loop_
_entity.id
_entity.type
_entity.pdbx_description
1 polymer ?
#
loop_
_entity_poly.entity_id
_entity_poly.type
_entity_poly.pdbx_seq_one_letter_code
_entity_poly.pdbx_strand_id
1 'polypeptide(L)'
;MIAPVLLAAAVAAAQPAKADLAAIDLAIRGVYEVISGPPGQKRDFDRMRSLFAPGATLKAIGPKGLRGGSLEDYIGRNKDVLEKEGFTERELGRRVELWGGLATAWSAYDGRTANGSFHERGINSIQLVKIDGKWLVASILWQEATPENPLPANLIRGSKK
;
A
#
# COMPACT_ATOMS: atom_id res chain seq x y z
N MET A 1 -15.94 -59.12 -2.75
CA MET A 1 -15.73 -57.84 -3.47
C MET A 1 -15.66 -56.74 -2.42
N ILE A 2 -14.46 -56.20 -2.17
CA ILE A 2 -14.22 -55.14 -1.20
C ILE A 2 -14.02 -53.84 -2.01
N ALA A 3 -14.96 -52.92 -1.89
CA ALA A 3 -14.87 -51.60 -2.55
C ALA A 3 -13.84 -50.70 -1.80
N PRO A 4 -12.96 -50.01 -2.51
CA PRO A 4 -12.04 -49.09 -1.85
C PRO A 4 -12.79 -47.78 -1.45
N VAL A 5 -12.72 -47.44 -0.16
CA VAL A 5 -13.16 -46.15 0.35
C VAL A 5 -12.09 -45.13 -0.01
N LEU A 6 -12.37 -44.30 -1.00
CA LEU A 6 -11.55 -43.13 -1.32
C LEU A 6 -11.76 -42.06 -0.24
N LEU A 7 -10.79 -41.93 0.66
CA LEU A 7 -10.73 -40.86 1.62
C LEU A 7 -10.27 -39.58 0.89
N ALA A 8 -11.22 -38.70 0.53
CA ALA A 8 -10.91 -37.39 0.00
C ALA A 8 -10.38 -36.52 1.16
N ALA A 9 -9.06 -36.33 1.21
CA ALA A 9 -8.45 -35.37 2.09
C ALA A 9 -8.83 -33.95 1.61
N ALA A 10 -9.75 -33.31 2.33
CA ALA A 10 -10.01 -31.88 2.14
C ALA A 10 -8.75 -31.11 2.53
N VAL A 11 -8.06 -30.53 1.56
CA VAL A 11 -6.98 -29.57 1.80
C VAL A 11 -7.67 -28.32 2.37
N ALA A 12 -7.67 -28.18 3.68
CA ALA A 12 -8.09 -26.95 4.35
C ALA A 12 -7.17 -25.84 3.84
N ALA A 13 -7.72 -24.81 3.19
CA ALA A 13 -6.99 -23.60 2.85
C ALA A 13 -6.40 -23.05 4.14
N ALA A 14 -5.06 -23.03 4.24
CA ALA A 14 -4.39 -22.53 5.43
C ALA A 14 -4.81 -21.07 5.64
N GLN A 15 -5.38 -20.79 6.81
CA GLN A 15 -5.68 -19.42 7.23
C GLN A 15 -4.38 -18.62 7.14
N PRO A 16 -4.41 -17.38 6.59
CA PRO A 16 -3.22 -16.54 6.54
C PRO A 16 -2.61 -16.47 7.93
N ALA A 17 -1.31 -16.75 8.03
CA ALA A 17 -0.65 -16.71 9.34
C ALA A 17 -0.83 -15.30 9.92
N LYS A 18 -1.31 -15.20 11.16
CA LYS A 18 -1.52 -13.91 11.86
C LYS A 18 -0.26 -13.04 11.82
N ALA A 19 0.91 -13.69 11.83
CA ALA A 19 2.21 -13.03 11.69
C ALA A 19 2.40 -12.36 10.32
N ASP A 20 1.93 -12.97 9.22
CA ASP A 20 2.03 -12.38 7.89
C ASP A 20 1.14 -11.13 7.75
N LEU A 21 -0.09 -11.18 8.26
CA LEU A 21 -0.97 -10.01 8.28
C LEU A 21 -0.38 -8.85 9.09
N ALA A 22 0.24 -9.14 10.24
CA ALA A 22 0.91 -8.13 11.05
C ALA A 22 2.14 -7.54 10.33
N ALA A 23 2.92 -8.36 9.62
CA ALA A 23 4.08 -7.89 8.87
C ALA A 23 3.67 -7.04 7.64
N ILE A 24 2.59 -7.41 6.95
CA ILE A 24 1.99 -6.62 5.86
C ILE A 24 1.51 -5.27 6.41
N ASP A 25 0.84 -5.27 7.57
CA ASP A 25 0.39 -4.06 8.26
C ASP A 25 1.56 -3.11 8.56
N LEU A 26 2.66 -3.63 9.06
CA LEU A 26 3.87 -2.84 9.34
C LEU A 26 4.50 -2.29 8.05
N ALA A 27 4.55 -3.07 6.97
CA ALA A 27 5.09 -2.62 5.69
C ALA A 27 4.27 -1.46 5.12
N ILE A 28 2.94 -1.58 5.09
CA ILE A 28 2.05 -0.54 4.58
C ILE A 28 2.13 0.73 5.44
N ARG A 29 2.08 0.60 6.77
CA ARG A 29 2.26 1.76 7.67
C ARG A 29 3.60 2.44 7.46
N GLY A 30 4.66 1.67 7.29
CA GLY A 30 5.99 2.21 7.01
C GLY A 30 6.03 3.08 5.76
N VAL A 31 5.27 2.72 4.70
CA VAL A 31 5.16 3.56 3.48
C VAL A 31 4.51 4.90 3.79
N TYR A 32 3.40 4.94 4.53
CA TYR A 32 2.75 6.20 4.92
C TYR A 32 3.64 7.06 5.82
N GLU A 33 4.33 6.44 6.78
CA GLU A 33 5.21 7.12 7.71
C GLU A 33 6.40 7.78 7.02
N VAL A 34 7.06 7.06 6.09
CA VAL A 34 8.32 7.51 5.50
C VAL A 34 8.17 8.72 4.57
N ILE A 35 6.98 8.91 3.98
CA ILE A 35 6.68 10.08 3.15
C ILE A 35 6.09 11.25 3.95
N SER A 36 5.64 11.00 5.19
CA SER A 36 4.96 11.99 6.02
C SER A 36 5.93 12.74 6.93
N GLY A 37 5.70 14.04 7.11
CA GLY A 37 6.42 14.88 8.05
C GLY A 37 6.28 16.37 7.76
N PRO A 38 6.67 17.23 8.72
CA PRO A 38 6.55 18.67 8.60
C PRO A 38 7.50 19.28 7.56
N PRO A 39 7.29 20.54 7.16
CA PRO A 39 8.23 21.29 6.33
C PRO A 39 9.63 21.35 6.94
N GLY A 40 10.65 21.24 6.08
CA GLY A 40 12.06 21.28 6.48
C GLY A 40 12.61 19.94 7.01
N GLN A 41 11.77 18.97 7.28
CA GLN A 41 12.24 17.66 7.72
C GLN A 41 12.68 16.80 6.54
N LYS A 42 13.92 16.30 6.57
CA LYS A 42 14.41 15.30 5.62
C LYS A 42 13.63 13.99 5.78
N ARG A 43 13.40 13.31 4.65
CA ARG A 43 12.78 11.99 4.63
C ARG A 43 13.85 10.90 4.63
N ASP A 44 13.57 9.83 5.32
CA ASP A 44 14.44 8.65 5.34
C ASP A 44 14.20 7.79 4.09
N PHE A 45 14.79 8.22 2.97
CA PHE A 45 14.65 7.49 1.70
C PHE A 45 15.38 6.14 1.70
N ASP A 46 16.35 5.92 2.58
CA ASP A 46 16.99 4.60 2.72
C ASP A 46 16.03 3.63 3.42
N ARG A 47 15.35 4.08 4.47
CA ARG A 47 14.22 3.32 5.04
C ARG A 47 13.14 3.08 4.00
N MET A 48 12.79 4.07 3.19
CA MET A 48 11.82 3.89 2.11
C MET A 48 12.24 2.76 1.16
N ARG A 49 13.49 2.78 0.68
CA ARG A 49 14.03 1.71 -0.19
C ARG A 49 13.93 0.33 0.44
N SER A 50 14.13 0.22 1.74
CA SER A 50 14.05 -1.04 2.48
C SER A 50 12.64 -1.64 2.59
N LEU A 51 11.59 -0.85 2.32
CA LEU A 51 10.18 -1.28 2.32
C LEU A 51 9.74 -1.83 0.97
N PHE A 52 10.50 -1.59 -0.11
CA PHE A 52 10.13 -1.94 -1.47
C PHE A 52 10.96 -3.10 -2.01
N ALA A 53 10.33 -3.94 -2.82
CA ALA A 53 11.02 -5.00 -3.54
C ALA A 53 11.88 -4.43 -4.68
N PRO A 54 12.96 -5.11 -5.08
CA PRO A 54 13.72 -4.75 -6.28
C PRO A 54 12.79 -4.63 -7.50
N GLY A 55 12.92 -3.55 -8.26
CA GLY A 55 12.09 -3.29 -9.44
C GLY A 55 10.67 -2.79 -9.15
N ALA A 56 10.38 -2.42 -7.91
CA ALA A 56 9.07 -1.89 -7.52
C ALA A 56 8.68 -0.64 -8.33
N THR A 57 7.38 -0.49 -8.59
CA THR A 57 6.81 0.63 -9.35
C THR A 57 5.77 1.39 -8.56
N LEU A 58 5.77 2.73 -8.73
CA LEU A 58 4.81 3.65 -8.13
C LEU A 58 4.19 4.49 -9.24
N LYS A 59 2.87 4.33 -9.46
CA LYS A 59 2.17 4.94 -10.58
C LYS A 59 0.81 5.50 -10.17
N ALA A 60 0.46 6.65 -10.74
CA ALA A 60 -0.84 7.29 -10.58
C ALA A 60 -1.69 7.16 -11.84
N ILE A 61 -2.99 6.99 -11.68
CA ILE A 61 -3.97 7.18 -12.74
C ILE A 61 -4.45 8.63 -12.65
N GLY A 62 -4.15 9.42 -13.66
CA GLY A 62 -4.58 10.82 -13.76
C GLY A 62 -5.40 11.08 -15.01
N PRO A 63 -5.87 12.32 -15.22
CA PRO A 63 -6.72 12.69 -16.38
C PRO A 63 -6.08 12.39 -17.74
N LYS A 64 -4.75 12.40 -17.81
CA LYS A 64 -3.98 12.09 -19.03
C LYS A 64 -3.50 10.63 -19.11
N GLY A 65 -4.03 9.75 -18.26
CA GLY A 65 -3.68 8.34 -18.17
C GLY A 65 -2.64 8.02 -17.09
N LEU A 66 -1.93 6.91 -17.28
CA LEU A 66 -0.98 6.38 -16.31
C LEU A 66 0.33 7.19 -16.31
N ARG A 67 0.78 7.61 -15.13
CA ARG A 67 2.04 8.33 -14.90
C ARG A 67 2.78 7.73 -13.71
N GLY A 68 4.09 7.77 -13.73
CA GLY A 68 4.92 7.24 -12.65
C GLY A 68 6.09 6.44 -13.21
N GLY A 69 6.70 5.59 -12.39
CA GLY A 69 7.87 4.82 -12.75
C GLY A 69 8.39 3.98 -11.60
N SER A 70 9.71 3.86 -11.50
CA SER A 70 10.41 3.18 -10.42
C SER A 70 10.26 3.94 -9.08
N LEU A 71 10.70 3.29 -8.00
CA LEU A 71 10.81 3.95 -6.68
C LEU A 71 11.73 5.17 -6.74
N GLU A 72 12.86 5.08 -7.46
CA GLU A 72 13.81 6.20 -7.59
C GLU A 72 13.21 7.37 -8.39
N ASP A 73 12.40 7.09 -9.41
CA ASP A 73 11.65 8.12 -10.13
C ASP A 73 10.64 8.82 -9.21
N TYR A 74 9.99 8.08 -8.31
CA TYR A 74 9.09 8.65 -7.31
C TYR A 74 9.84 9.57 -6.35
N ILE A 75 10.95 9.10 -5.77
CA ILE A 75 11.79 9.88 -4.86
C ILE A 75 12.27 11.15 -5.55
N GLY A 76 12.83 11.03 -6.76
CA GLY A 76 13.38 12.15 -7.53
C GLY A 76 12.34 13.25 -7.80
N ARG A 77 11.10 12.86 -8.13
CA ARG A 77 10.01 13.83 -8.42
C ARG A 77 9.39 14.47 -7.19
N ASN A 78 9.34 13.76 -6.05
CA ASN A 78 8.56 14.21 -4.90
C ASN A 78 9.41 14.72 -3.74
N LYS A 79 10.73 14.46 -3.72
CA LYS A 79 11.63 14.82 -2.63
C LYS A 79 11.45 16.27 -2.17
N ASP A 80 11.43 17.21 -3.10
CA ASP A 80 11.36 18.64 -2.76
C ASP A 80 10.03 19.01 -2.11
N VAL A 81 8.91 18.49 -2.61
CA VAL A 81 7.59 18.72 -2.00
C VAL A 81 7.53 18.08 -0.62
N LEU A 82 7.94 16.81 -0.50
CA LEU A 82 7.93 16.09 0.76
C LEU A 82 8.75 16.78 1.84
N GLU A 83 9.95 17.28 1.49
CA GLU A 83 10.88 17.88 2.45
C GLU A 83 10.66 19.37 2.68
N LYS A 84 10.47 20.17 1.61
CA LYS A 84 10.38 21.63 1.70
C LYS A 84 9.00 22.12 2.11
N GLU A 85 7.95 21.60 1.48
CA GLU A 85 6.58 22.00 1.77
C GLU A 85 5.98 21.24 2.94
N GLY A 86 6.54 20.06 3.25
CA GLY A 86 5.97 19.11 4.18
C GLY A 86 4.73 18.43 3.60
N PHE A 87 4.62 17.14 3.85
CA PHE A 87 3.52 16.33 3.36
C PHE A 87 3.09 15.34 4.43
N THR A 88 1.80 15.14 4.57
CA THR A 88 1.25 14.12 5.47
C THR A 88 0.24 13.30 4.69
N GLU A 89 0.46 12.00 4.65
CA GLU A 89 -0.52 11.05 4.15
C GLU A 89 -0.91 10.08 5.25
N ARG A 90 -2.21 9.98 5.49
CA ARG A 90 -2.75 9.04 6.47
C ARG A 90 -3.66 8.04 5.79
N GLU A 91 -3.58 6.82 6.23
CA GLU A 91 -4.53 5.79 5.86
C GLU A 91 -5.87 6.01 6.56
N LEU A 92 -6.96 5.89 5.80
CA LEU A 92 -8.33 6.00 6.28
C LEU A 92 -8.96 4.63 6.60
N GLY A 93 -8.42 3.58 5.98
CA GLY A 93 -8.82 2.20 6.16
C GLY A 93 -8.32 1.34 5.00
N ARG A 94 -8.27 0.03 5.20
CA ARG A 94 -7.81 -0.93 4.17
C ARG A 94 -8.54 -2.26 4.22
N ARG A 95 -8.45 -2.98 3.10
CA ARG A 95 -8.76 -4.40 2.98
C ARG A 95 -7.53 -5.10 2.41
N VAL A 96 -7.13 -6.21 3.01
CA VAL A 96 -5.98 -7.02 2.58
C VAL A 96 -6.49 -8.39 2.15
N GLU A 97 -5.99 -8.86 1.02
CA GLU A 97 -6.14 -10.24 0.55
C GLU A 97 -4.75 -10.87 0.47
N LEU A 98 -4.60 -12.07 1.02
CA LEU A 98 -3.33 -12.77 1.16
C LEU A 98 -3.44 -14.19 0.64
N TRP A 99 -2.47 -14.58 -0.19
CA TRP A 99 -2.33 -15.96 -0.66
C TRP A 99 -0.83 -16.33 -0.76
N GLY A 100 -0.35 -17.26 0.07
CA GLY A 100 1.05 -17.67 0.09
C GLY A 100 2.00 -16.48 0.33
N GLY A 101 2.90 -16.23 -0.61
CA GLY A 101 3.84 -15.10 -0.61
C GLY A 101 3.36 -13.86 -1.36
N LEU A 102 2.09 -13.79 -1.73
CA LEU A 102 1.47 -12.67 -2.45
C LEU A 102 0.37 -12.03 -1.60
N ALA A 103 0.38 -10.71 -1.50
CA ALA A 103 -0.72 -9.96 -0.90
C ALA A 103 -1.11 -8.75 -1.75
N THR A 104 -2.40 -8.39 -1.66
CA THR A 104 -2.95 -7.17 -2.26
C THR A 104 -3.69 -6.39 -1.20
N ALA A 105 -3.44 -5.09 -1.10
CA ALA A 105 -4.16 -4.20 -0.22
C ALA A 105 -4.83 -3.07 -1.00
N TRP A 106 -6.12 -2.85 -0.75
CA TRP A 106 -6.84 -1.64 -1.09
C TRP A 106 -6.81 -0.73 0.12
N SER A 107 -6.08 0.37 0.03
CA SER A 107 -5.84 1.30 1.12
C SER A 107 -6.36 2.68 0.75
N ALA A 108 -7.39 3.15 1.43
CA ALA A 108 -7.91 4.51 1.26
C ALA A 108 -7.00 5.49 2.01
N TYR A 109 -6.68 6.61 1.38
CA TYR A 109 -5.77 7.62 1.92
C TYR A 109 -6.35 9.04 1.90
N ASP A 110 -5.72 9.91 2.70
CA ASP A 110 -5.92 11.36 2.74
C ASP A 110 -4.53 11.99 2.84
N GLY A 111 -4.07 12.62 1.75
CA GLY A 111 -2.76 13.22 1.59
C GLY A 111 -2.86 14.74 1.40
N ARG A 112 -2.00 15.50 2.10
CA ARG A 112 -1.96 16.96 2.01
C ARG A 112 -0.59 17.54 2.29
N THR A 113 -0.29 18.67 1.66
CA THR A 113 0.85 19.52 2.04
C THR A 113 0.52 20.35 3.27
N ALA A 114 1.56 20.73 4.03
CA ALA A 114 1.36 21.53 5.25
C ALA A 114 0.81 22.94 4.97
N ASN A 115 1.13 23.51 3.80
CA ASN A 115 0.63 24.81 3.37
C ASN A 115 -0.76 24.76 2.72
N GLY A 116 -1.34 23.57 2.55
CA GLY A 116 -2.65 23.35 1.92
C GLY A 116 -2.69 23.56 0.41
N SER A 117 -1.55 23.72 -0.26
CA SER A 117 -1.47 23.85 -1.73
C SER A 117 -1.90 22.59 -2.47
N PHE A 118 -1.81 21.44 -1.79
CA PHE A 118 -2.25 20.14 -2.29
C PHE A 118 -3.06 19.41 -1.23
N HIS A 119 -4.20 18.84 -1.65
CA HIS A 119 -5.00 17.91 -0.84
C HIS A 119 -5.66 16.91 -1.77
N GLU A 120 -5.44 15.65 -1.54
CA GLU A 120 -5.98 14.55 -2.35
C GLU A 120 -6.44 13.42 -1.43
N ARG A 121 -7.57 12.80 -1.78
CA ARG A 121 -8.03 11.55 -1.18
C ARG A 121 -8.22 10.53 -2.29
N GLY A 122 -7.90 9.28 -2.03
CA GLY A 122 -7.98 8.27 -3.07
C GLY A 122 -7.77 6.86 -2.54
N ILE A 123 -7.50 5.97 -3.47
CA ILE A 123 -7.19 4.56 -3.20
C ILE A 123 -5.78 4.27 -3.69
N ASN A 124 -4.96 3.71 -2.82
CA ASN A 124 -3.73 2.99 -3.14
C ASN A 124 -4.06 1.51 -3.33
N SER A 125 -3.87 0.97 -4.54
CA SER A 125 -3.80 -0.47 -4.79
C SER A 125 -2.35 -0.90 -4.61
N ILE A 126 -2.07 -1.60 -3.51
CA ILE A 126 -0.73 -1.98 -3.09
C ILE A 126 -0.57 -3.49 -3.30
N GLN A 127 0.44 -3.90 -4.07
CA GLN A 127 0.84 -5.30 -4.16
C GLN A 127 2.08 -5.53 -3.32
N LEU A 128 2.07 -6.60 -2.52
CA LEU A 128 3.20 -6.99 -1.68
C LEU A 128 3.63 -8.42 -2.02
N VAL A 129 4.91 -8.67 -1.83
CA VAL A 129 5.54 -9.98 -2.04
C VAL A 129 6.40 -10.35 -0.84
N LYS A 130 6.41 -11.62 -0.48
CA LYS A 130 7.27 -12.14 0.58
C LYS A 130 8.58 -12.66 -0.01
N ILE A 131 9.69 -11.98 0.27
CA ILE A 131 11.04 -12.33 -0.18
C ILE A 131 11.89 -12.55 1.07
N ASP A 132 12.56 -13.70 1.17
CA ASP A 132 13.42 -14.06 2.31
C ASP A 132 12.76 -13.82 3.67
N GLY A 133 11.48 -14.18 3.77
CA GLY A 133 10.69 -14.03 4.98
C GLY A 133 10.17 -12.61 5.27
N LYS A 134 10.49 -11.61 4.45
CA LYS A 134 10.07 -10.21 4.60
C LYS A 134 8.98 -9.84 3.59
N TRP A 135 7.96 -9.12 4.05
CA TRP A 135 6.95 -8.53 3.18
C TRP A 135 7.42 -7.18 2.65
N LEU A 136 7.53 -7.07 1.32
CA LEU A 136 8.00 -5.88 0.60
C LEU A 136 6.93 -5.43 -0.39
N VAL A 137 6.83 -4.13 -0.62
CA VAL A 137 5.94 -3.55 -1.61
C VAL A 137 6.50 -3.77 -3.01
N ALA A 138 5.76 -4.46 -3.86
CA ALA A 138 6.13 -4.71 -5.27
C ALA A 138 5.59 -3.62 -6.20
N SER A 139 4.41 -3.08 -5.91
CA SER A 139 3.85 -1.95 -6.66
C SER A 139 2.83 -1.17 -5.84
N ILE A 140 2.71 0.12 -6.15
CA ILE A 140 1.60 0.97 -5.73
C ILE A 140 1.01 1.61 -6.99
N LEU A 141 -0.28 1.39 -7.21
CA LEU A 141 -1.06 2.10 -8.21
C LEU A 141 -2.15 2.88 -7.47
N TRP A 142 -2.22 4.19 -7.67
CA TRP A 142 -3.25 4.99 -7.00
C TRP A 142 -4.06 5.84 -7.94
N GLN A 143 -5.26 6.16 -7.46
CA GLN A 143 -6.19 7.05 -8.13
C GLN A 143 -6.89 7.93 -7.13
N GLU A 144 -7.03 9.21 -7.48
CA GLU A 144 -7.82 10.18 -6.74
C GLU A 144 -9.31 9.84 -6.79
N ALA A 145 -9.98 10.04 -5.66
CA ALA A 145 -11.43 9.96 -5.58
C ALA A 145 -12.07 11.22 -6.16
N THR A 146 -13.15 11.05 -6.93
CA THR A 146 -13.93 12.14 -7.50
C THR A 146 -15.39 12.01 -7.04
N PRO A 147 -16.25 13.01 -7.29
CA PRO A 147 -17.69 12.88 -7.04
C PRO A 147 -18.33 11.69 -7.75
N GLU A 148 -17.86 11.35 -8.96
CA GLU A 148 -18.33 10.22 -9.76
C GLU A 148 -17.74 8.88 -9.30
N ASN A 149 -16.59 8.93 -8.63
CA ASN A 149 -15.89 7.75 -8.08
C ASN A 149 -15.46 8.01 -6.62
N PRO A 150 -16.42 8.08 -5.68
CA PRO A 150 -16.14 8.39 -4.29
C PRO A 150 -15.45 7.23 -3.57
N LEU A 151 -14.77 7.52 -2.47
CA LEU A 151 -14.19 6.48 -1.62
C LEU A 151 -15.27 5.50 -1.14
N PRO A 152 -15.00 4.17 -1.21
CA PRO A 152 -15.93 3.16 -0.71
C PRO A 152 -16.17 3.30 0.80
N ALA A 153 -17.42 3.49 1.21
CA ALA A 153 -17.77 3.74 2.62
C ALA A 153 -17.38 2.59 3.55
N ASN A 154 -17.38 1.35 3.07
CA ASN A 154 -16.95 0.17 3.82
C ASN A 154 -15.43 0.11 4.05
N LEU A 155 -14.66 0.85 3.26
CA LEU A 155 -13.20 0.90 3.40
C LEU A 155 -12.75 1.98 4.39
N ILE A 156 -13.48 3.12 4.44
CA ILE A 156 -13.16 4.25 5.33
C ILE A 156 -13.79 4.15 6.73
N ARG A 157 -14.84 3.38 6.88
CA ARG A 157 -15.37 3.03 8.21
C ARG A 157 -14.49 1.91 8.73
N GLY A 158 -13.46 2.27 9.49
CA GLY A 158 -12.56 1.29 10.11
C GLY A 158 -13.38 0.16 10.69
N SER A 159 -12.99 -1.05 10.38
CA SER A 159 -13.58 -2.28 10.90
C SER A 159 -13.56 -2.23 12.42
N LYS A 160 -14.64 -1.68 13.02
CA LYS A 160 -14.97 -2.01 14.40
C LYS A 160 -15.42 -3.48 14.35
N LYS A 161 -14.50 -4.38 14.61
CA LYS A 161 -14.75 -5.72 15.13
C LYS A 161 -13.90 -5.93 16.35
#